data_e6429b3a12caf446e0e80afa51b4ab00
#
_entry.id   e6429b3a12caf446e0e80afa51b4ab00
#
_cell.length_a   1.000
_cell.length_b   1.000
_cell.length_c   1.000
_cell.angle_alpha   90.00
_cell.angle_beta   90.00
_cell.angle_gamma   90.00
#
_symmetry.space_group_name_H-M   'P 1'
#
loop_
_entity.id
_entity.type
_entity.pdbx_description
1 polymer ?
#
loop_
_entity_poly.entity_id
_entity_poly.type
_entity_poly.pdbx_seq_one_letter_code
_entity_poly.pdbx_strand_id
1 'polypeptide(L)'
;MHFIAVDGGGSGCRAVFADGSGRVIGRGESGPANIASDYDEARHHIFTAIETAMGTIDAREIRAVLGLAGANHAPAAEALAADLPFPARVVQDVTTSVRGALGPEDGIVAAIGTGSFFARQLDGEQHAIGGWGLRLGDEGSGAWIGQALGMRAGRALDGFCAVTPLLRELLEEMDGRNGLIAFSLDATPADWARFAPRILQSTDPAAVAVRDAAQAEIRAAIALLQPEEPLPVTWLGGLGQGLALGDWPQRPAEGNALDGALALAMEDAFWTS
;
A
#
# COMPACT_ATOMS: atom_id res chain seq x y z
N MET A 1 21.82 2.66 22.08
CA MET A 1 21.06 1.98 21.01
C MET A 1 20.38 3.04 20.17
N HIS A 2 20.39 2.90 18.83
CA HIS A 2 19.64 3.73 17.87
C HIS A 2 18.79 2.83 17.00
N PHE A 3 17.81 3.42 16.32
CA PHE A 3 16.89 2.67 15.49
C PHE A 3 16.77 3.29 14.10
N ILE A 4 16.67 2.42 13.09
CA ILE A 4 16.35 2.79 11.72
C ILE A 4 15.03 2.14 11.35
N ALA A 5 14.12 2.92 10.81
CA ALA A 5 12.89 2.43 10.21
C ALA A 5 12.84 2.85 8.75
N VAL A 6 12.45 1.92 7.88
CA VAL A 6 12.32 2.16 6.44
C VAL A 6 10.93 1.71 5.98
N ASP A 7 10.32 2.52 5.11
CA ASP A 7 9.11 2.21 4.36
C ASP A 7 9.41 2.39 2.88
N GLY A 8 9.36 1.30 2.12
CA GLY A 8 9.74 1.29 0.71
C GLY A 8 8.74 0.54 -0.17
N GLY A 9 8.31 1.20 -1.22
CA GLY A 9 7.34 0.67 -2.18
C GLY A 9 7.68 1.02 -3.62
N GLY A 10 6.74 0.76 -4.54
CA GLY A 10 6.94 1.00 -5.98
C GLY A 10 7.06 2.46 -6.39
N SER A 11 6.75 3.42 -5.52
CA SER A 11 6.82 4.86 -5.83
C SER A 11 7.91 5.61 -5.09
N GLY A 12 8.51 5.04 -4.05
CA GLY A 12 9.54 5.70 -3.27
C GLY A 12 9.94 4.94 -2.02
N CYS A 13 10.98 5.45 -1.37
CA CYS A 13 11.54 4.94 -0.13
C CYS A 13 11.72 6.09 0.88
N ARG A 14 11.34 5.85 2.12
CA ARG A 14 11.51 6.79 3.24
C ARG A 14 12.20 6.08 4.38
N ALA A 15 13.13 6.78 5.02
CA ALA A 15 13.83 6.28 6.20
C ALA A 15 13.78 7.29 7.33
N VAL A 16 13.73 6.80 8.57
CA VAL A 16 13.95 7.60 9.77
C VAL A 16 15.06 6.99 10.59
N PHE A 17 15.85 7.86 11.22
CA PHE A 17 16.85 7.50 12.22
C PHE A 17 16.42 8.08 13.57
N ALA A 18 16.34 7.22 14.59
CA ALA A 18 15.83 7.58 15.91
C ALA A 18 16.85 7.27 17.01
N ASP A 19 16.83 8.07 18.08
CA ASP A 19 17.62 7.80 19.30
C ASP A 19 17.00 6.68 20.14
N GLY A 20 17.66 6.32 21.25
CA GLY A 20 17.25 5.24 22.13
C GLY A 20 15.90 5.43 22.81
N SER A 21 15.32 6.63 22.76
CA SER A 21 13.98 6.93 23.25
C SER A 21 12.90 6.82 22.17
N GLY A 22 13.31 6.53 20.91
CA GLY A 22 12.40 6.52 19.75
C GLY A 22 12.16 7.90 19.13
N ARG A 23 12.84 8.95 19.60
CA ARG A 23 12.72 10.27 19.00
C ARG A 23 13.48 10.31 17.67
N VAL A 24 12.76 10.64 16.58
CA VAL A 24 13.35 10.79 15.26
C VAL A 24 14.33 11.98 15.25
N ILE A 25 15.59 11.70 14.89
CA ILE A 25 16.70 12.67 14.83
C ILE A 25 17.23 12.87 13.41
N GLY A 26 16.78 12.04 12.44
CA GLY A 26 17.09 12.22 11.04
C GLY A 26 16.03 11.60 10.13
N ARG A 27 15.95 12.11 8.90
CA ARG A 27 15.04 11.63 7.86
C ARG A 27 15.74 11.57 6.52
N GLY A 28 15.39 10.58 5.70
CA GLY A 28 15.87 10.45 4.33
C GLY A 28 14.78 9.93 3.42
N GLU A 29 14.87 10.30 2.15
CA GLU A 29 13.95 9.88 1.10
C GLU A 29 14.74 9.53 -0.16
N SER A 30 14.23 8.60 -0.96
CA SER A 30 14.82 8.19 -2.23
C SER A 30 13.75 7.62 -3.16
N GLY A 31 14.17 7.06 -4.30
CA GLY A 31 13.32 6.51 -5.34
C GLY A 31 12.64 5.19 -4.97
N PRO A 32 12.07 4.50 -5.98
CA PRO A 32 11.36 3.23 -5.81
C PRO A 32 12.19 2.16 -5.11
N ALA A 33 11.55 1.37 -4.24
CA ALA A 33 12.21 0.37 -3.40
C ALA A 33 11.43 -0.96 -3.29
N ASN A 34 10.85 -1.41 -4.41
CA ASN A 34 10.26 -2.75 -4.48
C ASN A 34 11.33 -3.78 -4.85
N ILE A 35 11.77 -4.57 -3.86
CA ILE A 35 12.88 -5.52 -4.01
C ILE A 35 12.57 -6.75 -4.89
N ALA A 36 11.33 -6.97 -5.29
CA ALA A 36 10.94 -8.02 -6.23
C ALA A 36 10.93 -7.54 -7.69
N SER A 37 10.80 -6.23 -7.94
CA SER A 37 10.75 -5.67 -9.29
C SER A 37 12.13 -5.41 -9.87
N ASP A 38 12.98 -4.70 -9.12
CA ASP A 38 14.37 -4.42 -9.44
C ASP A 38 15.16 -4.34 -8.13
N TYR A 39 15.90 -5.41 -7.82
CA TYR A 39 16.62 -5.53 -6.56
C TYR A 39 17.76 -4.51 -6.43
N ASP A 40 18.54 -4.31 -7.50
CA ASP A 40 19.72 -3.45 -7.44
C ASP A 40 19.33 -1.97 -7.31
N GLU A 41 18.32 -1.54 -8.06
CA GLU A 41 17.78 -0.19 -7.97
C GLU A 41 17.12 0.05 -6.59
N ALA A 42 16.29 -0.88 -6.13
CA ALA A 42 15.64 -0.80 -4.81
C ALA A 42 16.68 -0.73 -3.69
N ARG A 43 17.71 -1.59 -3.73
CA ARG A 43 18.82 -1.59 -2.79
C ARG A 43 19.52 -0.22 -2.76
N HIS A 44 19.85 0.33 -3.91
CA HIS A 44 20.50 1.65 -4.01
C HIS A 44 19.65 2.73 -3.34
N HIS A 45 18.35 2.76 -3.62
CA HIS A 45 17.44 3.75 -3.03
C HIS A 45 17.28 3.58 -1.52
N ILE A 46 17.20 2.34 -1.02
CA ILE A 46 17.10 2.04 0.41
C ILE A 46 18.35 2.54 1.14
N PHE A 47 19.54 2.23 0.63
CA PHE A 47 20.80 2.67 1.24
C PHE A 47 20.92 4.20 1.21
N THR A 48 20.58 4.84 0.10
CA THR A 48 20.57 6.31 -0.02
C THR A 48 19.63 6.95 1.01
N ALA A 49 18.43 6.42 1.21
CA ALA A 49 17.49 6.92 2.19
C ALA A 49 18.02 6.76 3.63
N ILE A 50 18.61 5.59 3.95
CA ILE A 50 19.22 5.33 5.25
C ILE A 50 20.42 6.25 5.52
N GLU A 51 21.35 6.38 4.59
CA GLU A 51 22.52 7.26 4.71
C GLU A 51 22.10 8.71 4.89
N THR A 52 21.09 9.17 4.14
CA THR A 52 20.54 10.52 4.30
C THR A 52 19.91 10.70 5.69
N ALA A 53 19.18 9.72 6.20
CA ALA A 53 18.59 9.79 7.53
C ALA A 53 19.64 9.79 8.64
N MET A 54 20.71 9.04 8.51
CA MET A 54 21.81 8.97 9.50
C MET A 54 22.68 10.22 9.46
N GLY A 55 22.87 10.83 8.29
CA GLY A 55 23.76 11.99 8.11
C GLY A 55 25.19 11.68 8.56
N THR A 56 25.74 12.53 9.43
CA THR A 56 27.11 12.38 9.96
C THR A 56 27.18 11.73 11.34
N ILE A 57 26.06 11.16 11.82
CA ILE A 57 25.98 10.57 13.16
C ILE A 57 26.65 9.20 13.16
N ASP A 58 27.76 9.08 13.91
CA ASP A 58 28.44 7.79 14.18
C ASP A 58 27.71 7.08 15.32
N ALA A 59 26.83 6.15 14.97
CA ALA A 59 26.08 5.33 15.92
C ALA A 59 26.62 3.90 15.93
N ARG A 60 27.04 3.41 17.11
CA ARG A 60 27.68 2.10 17.24
C ARG A 60 26.75 0.93 17.44
N GLU A 61 25.55 1.20 17.95
CA GLU A 61 24.52 0.19 18.22
C GLU A 61 23.23 0.61 17.51
N ILE A 62 22.93 -0.06 16.41
CA ILE A 62 21.76 0.19 15.57
C ILE A 62 20.97 -1.10 15.41
N ARG A 63 19.64 -1.01 15.45
CA ARG A 63 18.71 -2.01 14.95
C ARG A 63 17.84 -1.39 13.86
N ALA A 64 17.61 -2.11 12.76
CA ALA A 64 16.83 -1.61 11.64
C ALA A 64 15.66 -2.53 11.30
N VAL A 65 14.48 -1.97 11.07
CA VAL A 65 13.34 -2.67 10.48
C VAL A 65 12.94 -1.97 9.18
N LEU A 66 12.90 -2.76 8.10
CA LEU A 66 12.57 -2.29 6.77
C LEU A 66 11.26 -2.97 6.33
N GLY A 67 10.19 -2.20 6.20
CA GLY A 67 8.92 -2.62 5.59
C GLY A 67 8.96 -2.36 4.09
N LEU A 68 9.06 -3.42 3.29
CA LEU A 68 9.31 -3.27 1.85
C LEU A 68 8.31 -4.05 1.02
N ALA A 69 7.84 -3.39 -0.05
CA ALA A 69 7.12 -4.08 -1.12
C ALA A 69 8.06 -5.13 -1.76
N GLY A 70 7.52 -6.32 -2.01
CA GLY A 70 8.29 -7.43 -2.57
C GLY A 70 9.08 -8.26 -1.55
N ALA A 71 9.02 -7.94 -0.26
CA ALA A 71 9.71 -8.70 0.79
C ALA A 71 9.11 -10.11 1.05
N ASN A 72 8.00 -10.47 0.40
CA ASN A 72 7.52 -11.84 0.30
C ASN A 72 8.47 -12.76 -0.50
N HIS A 73 9.41 -12.20 -1.27
CA HIS A 73 10.51 -12.93 -1.89
C HIS A 73 11.67 -13.06 -0.89
N ALA A 74 11.60 -14.11 -0.02
CA ALA A 74 12.51 -14.31 1.09
C ALA A 74 14.02 -14.18 0.76
N PRO A 75 14.54 -14.75 -0.36
CA PRO A 75 15.96 -14.61 -0.69
C PRO A 75 16.43 -13.16 -0.87
N ALA A 76 15.58 -12.29 -1.47
CA ALA A 76 15.92 -10.87 -1.64
C ALA A 76 15.90 -10.12 -0.30
N ALA A 77 14.92 -10.43 0.55
CA ALA A 77 14.82 -9.84 1.89
C ALA A 77 16.01 -10.21 2.77
N GLU A 78 16.42 -11.48 2.77
CA GLU A 78 17.58 -11.98 3.52
C GLU A 78 18.89 -11.38 3.01
N ALA A 79 19.09 -11.32 1.69
CA ALA A 79 20.26 -10.71 1.09
C ALA A 79 20.39 -9.22 1.46
N LEU A 80 19.29 -8.48 1.40
CA LEU A 80 19.27 -7.05 1.77
C LEU A 80 19.59 -6.86 3.25
N ALA A 81 19.02 -7.68 4.13
CA ALA A 81 19.30 -7.61 5.56
C ALA A 81 20.79 -7.91 5.87
N ALA A 82 21.40 -8.86 5.16
CA ALA A 82 22.81 -9.21 5.31
C ALA A 82 23.78 -8.14 4.78
N ASP A 83 23.36 -7.33 3.81
CA ASP A 83 24.17 -6.26 3.23
C ASP A 83 24.28 -5.03 4.15
N LEU A 84 23.41 -4.90 5.15
CA LEU A 84 23.42 -3.77 6.06
C LEU A 84 24.51 -3.94 7.14
N PRO A 85 25.25 -2.88 7.53
CA PRO A 85 26.36 -2.96 8.48
C PRO A 85 25.92 -3.09 9.96
N PHE A 86 24.64 -3.32 10.20
CA PHE A 86 24.03 -3.46 11.52
C PHE A 86 22.89 -4.49 11.48
N PRO A 87 22.45 -5.03 12.63
CA PRO A 87 21.31 -5.93 12.70
C PRO A 87 20.07 -5.32 12.05
N ALA A 88 19.52 -6.02 11.06
CA ALA A 88 18.36 -5.59 10.30
C ALA A 88 17.35 -6.74 10.09
N ARG A 89 16.06 -6.40 10.10
CA ARG A 89 14.99 -7.28 9.65
C ARG A 89 14.23 -6.62 8.51
N VAL A 90 14.12 -7.34 7.41
CA VAL A 90 13.29 -6.94 6.26
C VAL A 90 11.99 -7.72 6.35
N VAL A 91 10.89 -6.99 6.41
CA VAL A 91 9.53 -7.53 6.50
C VAL A 91 8.67 -6.98 5.38
N GLN A 92 7.50 -7.58 5.16
CA GLN A 92 6.55 -7.05 4.19
C GLN A 92 6.07 -5.66 4.62
N ASP A 93 5.84 -4.77 3.67
CA ASP A 93 5.29 -3.43 3.88
C ASP A 93 3.93 -3.46 4.61
N VAL A 94 3.13 -4.51 4.39
CA VAL A 94 1.88 -4.73 5.12
C VAL A 94 2.11 -4.86 6.63
N THR A 95 3.19 -5.55 7.05
CA THR A 95 3.50 -5.75 8.48
C THR A 95 3.73 -4.43 9.21
N THR A 96 4.54 -3.56 8.61
CA THR A 96 4.81 -2.23 9.18
C THR A 96 3.62 -1.29 9.08
N SER A 97 2.84 -1.37 7.99
CA SER A 97 1.61 -0.59 7.82
C SER A 97 0.56 -0.94 8.87
N VAL A 98 0.34 -2.22 9.13
CA VAL A 98 -0.61 -2.69 10.16
C VAL A 98 -0.14 -2.26 11.56
N ARG A 99 1.13 -2.50 11.88
CA ARG A 99 1.70 -2.10 13.18
C ARG A 99 1.62 -0.60 13.40
N GLY A 100 1.87 0.21 12.38
CA GLY A 100 1.77 1.66 12.45
C GLY A 100 0.34 2.16 12.61
N ALA A 101 -0.59 1.54 11.90
CA ALA A 101 -1.99 1.95 11.91
C ALA A 101 -2.73 1.55 13.20
N LEU A 102 -2.45 0.36 13.72
CA LEU A 102 -3.19 -0.24 14.85
C LEU A 102 -2.42 -0.18 16.18
N GLY A 103 -1.11 0.09 16.15
CA GLY A 103 -0.29 -0.08 17.35
C GLY A 103 -0.34 -1.54 17.85
N PRO A 104 -0.47 -1.76 19.17
CA PRO A 104 -0.64 -3.10 19.74
C PRO A 104 -2.10 -3.61 19.70
N GLU A 105 -3.06 -2.78 19.31
CA GLU A 105 -4.49 -3.04 19.42
C GLU A 105 -5.00 -3.96 18.29
N ASP A 106 -6.02 -4.74 18.59
CA ASP A 106 -6.72 -5.56 17.60
C ASP A 106 -7.55 -4.69 16.63
N GLY A 107 -7.61 -5.11 15.37
CA GLY A 107 -8.34 -4.37 14.34
C GLY A 107 -8.11 -4.89 12.93
N ILE A 108 -8.78 -4.26 12.00
CA ILE A 108 -8.61 -4.51 10.56
C ILE A 108 -8.10 -3.26 9.88
N VAL A 109 -7.09 -3.41 9.04
CA VAL A 109 -6.59 -2.39 8.13
C VAL A 109 -7.15 -2.65 6.74
N ALA A 110 -7.77 -1.63 6.14
CA ALA A 110 -8.13 -1.58 4.73
C ALA A 110 -7.27 -0.50 4.05
N ALA A 111 -6.22 -0.90 3.37
CA ALA A 111 -5.31 0.00 2.68
C ALA A 111 -5.68 0.08 1.20
N ILE A 112 -6.13 1.26 0.75
CA ILE A 112 -6.63 1.49 -0.60
C ILE A 112 -5.95 2.72 -1.19
N GLY A 113 -5.03 2.47 -2.08
CA GLY A 113 -4.26 3.45 -2.84
C GLY A 113 -4.26 3.10 -4.32
N THR A 114 -3.10 3.13 -4.97
CA THR A 114 -2.91 2.60 -6.33
C THR A 114 -3.24 1.11 -6.38
N GLY A 115 -2.73 0.32 -5.43
CA GLY A 115 -3.15 -1.05 -5.13
C GLY A 115 -4.03 -1.12 -3.90
N SER A 116 -4.38 -2.35 -3.46
CA SER A 116 -5.13 -2.59 -2.23
C SER A 116 -4.65 -3.84 -1.51
N PHE A 117 -4.67 -3.78 -0.18
CA PHE A 117 -4.58 -4.95 0.68
C PHE A 117 -5.46 -4.78 1.91
N PHE A 118 -5.79 -5.91 2.54
CA PHE A 118 -6.55 -5.93 3.77
C PHE A 118 -5.81 -6.81 4.78
N ALA A 119 -5.80 -6.41 6.05
CA ALA A 119 -5.12 -7.20 7.07
C ALA A 119 -5.85 -7.10 8.40
N ARG A 120 -5.91 -8.21 9.13
CA ARG A 120 -6.37 -8.29 10.51
C ARG A 120 -5.17 -8.42 11.43
N GLN A 121 -5.16 -7.68 12.52
CA GLN A 121 -4.34 -7.94 13.71
C GLN A 121 -5.27 -8.43 14.82
N LEU A 122 -4.98 -9.59 15.40
CA LEU A 122 -5.74 -10.19 16.50
C LEU A 122 -4.77 -10.94 17.42
N ASP A 123 -4.78 -10.61 18.71
CA ASP A 123 -3.88 -11.18 19.72
C ASP A 123 -2.39 -11.06 19.33
N GLY A 124 -2.01 -9.98 18.66
CA GLY A 124 -0.66 -9.72 18.16
C GLY A 124 -0.30 -10.46 16.86
N GLU A 125 -1.15 -11.37 16.37
CA GLU A 125 -0.93 -12.05 15.10
C GLU A 125 -1.55 -11.24 13.94
N GLN A 126 -0.81 -11.18 12.83
CA GLN A 126 -1.26 -10.50 11.61
C GLN A 126 -1.61 -11.52 10.52
N HIS A 127 -2.77 -11.32 9.90
CA HIS A 127 -3.21 -12.07 8.73
C HIS A 127 -3.63 -11.11 7.63
N ALA A 128 -2.92 -11.15 6.49
CA ALA A 128 -3.15 -10.27 5.35
C ALA A 128 -3.73 -11.02 4.16
N ILE A 129 -4.60 -10.36 3.41
CA ILE A 129 -5.19 -10.82 2.15
C ILE A 129 -5.14 -9.71 1.10
N GLY A 130 -5.22 -10.06 -0.17
CA GLY A 130 -5.05 -9.12 -1.27
C GLY A 130 -3.59 -8.78 -1.54
N GLY A 131 -3.33 -7.65 -2.19
CA GLY A 131 -1.97 -7.22 -2.52
C GLY A 131 -1.29 -8.05 -3.62
N TRP A 132 -2.07 -8.70 -4.48
CA TRP A 132 -1.55 -9.52 -5.59
C TRP A 132 -1.16 -8.70 -6.82
N GLY A 133 -1.38 -7.39 -6.78
CA GLY A 133 -1.21 -6.50 -7.93
C GLY A 133 -2.38 -6.56 -8.91
N LEU A 134 -2.51 -5.51 -9.74
CA LEU A 134 -3.64 -5.29 -10.65
C LEU A 134 -3.95 -6.46 -11.60
N ARG A 135 -2.95 -7.26 -11.94
CA ARG A 135 -3.14 -8.39 -12.89
C ARG A 135 -3.82 -9.60 -12.27
N LEU A 136 -3.75 -9.76 -10.96
CA LEU A 136 -4.23 -10.94 -10.24
C LEU A 136 -5.21 -10.59 -9.11
N GLY A 137 -5.38 -9.29 -8.82
CA GLY A 137 -6.17 -8.83 -7.68
C GLY A 137 -6.24 -7.31 -7.60
N ASP A 138 -5.95 -6.75 -6.42
CA ASP A 138 -6.07 -5.35 -6.06
C ASP A 138 -7.50 -4.82 -6.21
N GLU A 139 -8.51 -5.68 -6.00
CA GLU A 139 -9.91 -5.34 -6.09
C GLU A 139 -10.24 -4.15 -5.20
N GLY A 140 -10.99 -3.21 -5.75
CA GLY A 140 -11.36 -1.96 -5.07
C GLY A 140 -10.27 -0.90 -5.02
N SER A 141 -9.04 -1.17 -5.51
CA SER A 141 -7.96 -0.19 -5.60
C SER A 141 -8.21 0.88 -6.67
N GLY A 142 -7.41 1.94 -6.64
CA GLY A 142 -7.46 2.99 -7.65
C GLY A 142 -7.19 2.47 -9.07
N ALA A 143 -6.23 1.55 -9.21
CA ALA A 143 -5.91 0.93 -10.48
C ALA A 143 -7.06 0.05 -10.99
N TRP A 144 -7.64 -0.77 -10.12
CA TRP A 144 -8.80 -1.60 -10.43
C TRP A 144 -10.00 -0.76 -10.83
N ILE A 145 -10.31 0.32 -10.10
CA ILE A 145 -11.39 1.27 -10.39
C ILE A 145 -11.19 1.92 -11.77
N GLY A 146 -9.98 2.37 -12.08
CA GLY A 146 -9.66 2.95 -13.38
C GLY A 146 -9.81 1.94 -14.51
N GLN A 147 -9.28 0.73 -14.33
CA GLN A 147 -9.40 -0.35 -15.31
C GLN A 147 -10.87 -0.76 -15.52
N ALA A 148 -11.65 -0.84 -14.45
CA ALA A 148 -13.09 -1.15 -14.53
C ALA A 148 -13.87 -0.09 -15.34
N LEU A 149 -13.51 1.20 -15.22
CA LEU A 149 -14.07 2.24 -16.08
C LEU A 149 -13.69 2.04 -17.55
N GLY A 150 -12.43 1.72 -17.86
CA GLY A 150 -11.96 1.40 -19.21
C GLY A 150 -12.72 0.21 -19.80
N MET A 151 -12.85 -0.88 -19.05
CA MET A 151 -13.65 -2.05 -19.46
C MET A 151 -15.10 -1.68 -19.74
N ARG A 152 -15.69 -0.81 -18.92
CA ARG A 152 -17.06 -0.34 -19.11
C ARG A 152 -17.21 0.53 -20.36
N ALA A 153 -16.19 1.33 -20.69
CA ALA A 153 -16.16 2.10 -21.94
C ALA A 153 -16.13 1.18 -23.18
N GLY A 154 -15.31 0.12 -23.16
CA GLY A 154 -15.32 -0.89 -24.21
C GLY A 154 -16.67 -1.56 -24.38
N ARG A 155 -17.31 -1.97 -23.29
CA ARG A 155 -18.65 -2.56 -23.31
C ARG A 155 -19.73 -1.59 -23.86
N ALA A 156 -19.60 -0.30 -23.57
CA ALA A 156 -20.51 0.73 -24.10
C ALA A 156 -20.34 0.90 -25.63
N LEU A 157 -19.09 0.84 -26.14
CA LEU A 157 -18.84 0.85 -27.57
C LEU A 157 -19.42 -0.38 -28.29
N ASP A 158 -19.52 -1.52 -27.62
CA ASP A 158 -20.12 -2.74 -28.16
C ASP A 158 -21.65 -2.81 -27.94
N GLY A 159 -22.26 -1.80 -27.28
CA GLY A 159 -23.70 -1.70 -27.09
C GLY A 159 -24.25 -2.47 -25.89
N PHE A 160 -23.43 -3.03 -25.00
CA PHE A 160 -23.90 -3.71 -23.77
C PHE A 160 -24.47 -2.77 -22.72
N CYS A 161 -24.08 -1.50 -22.75
CA CYS A 161 -24.60 -0.44 -21.88
C CYS A 161 -24.56 0.91 -22.59
N ALA A 162 -25.26 1.90 -22.04
CA ALA A 162 -25.29 3.24 -22.63
C ALA A 162 -23.92 3.93 -22.52
N VAL A 163 -23.56 4.72 -23.53
CA VAL A 163 -22.42 5.64 -23.49
C VAL A 163 -22.82 6.84 -22.65
N THR A 164 -22.43 6.84 -21.37
CA THR A 164 -22.68 7.97 -20.46
C THR A 164 -21.73 9.14 -20.74
N PRO A 165 -22.00 10.36 -20.20
CA PRO A 165 -21.09 11.49 -20.32
C PRO A 165 -19.65 11.16 -19.91
N LEU A 166 -19.44 10.52 -18.76
CA LEU A 166 -18.12 10.13 -18.27
C LEU A 166 -17.40 9.16 -19.21
N LEU A 167 -18.13 8.17 -19.76
CA LEU A 167 -17.53 7.22 -20.70
C LEU A 167 -17.17 7.88 -22.04
N ARG A 168 -17.95 8.87 -22.47
CA ARG A 168 -17.66 9.65 -23.68
C ARG A 168 -16.40 10.47 -23.48
N GLU A 169 -16.27 11.20 -22.38
CA GLU A 169 -15.08 11.96 -22.02
C GLU A 169 -13.82 11.06 -21.98
N LEU A 170 -13.92 9.88 -21.34
CA LEU A 170 -12.82 8.92 -21.32
C LEU A 170 -12.42 8.46 -22.72
N LEU A 171 -13.39 8.15 -23.58
CA LEU A 171 -13.13 7.71 -24.95
C LEU A 171 -12.53 8.83 -25.82
N GLU A 172 -12.95 10.07 -25.63
CA GLU A 172 -12.36 11.25 -26.29
C GLU A 172 -10.92 11.47 -25.82
N GLU A 173 -10.66 11.37 -24.50
CA GLU A 173 -9.32 11.47 -23.89
C GLU A 173 -8.36 10.40 -24.42
N MET A 174 -8.88 9.22 -24.74
CA MET A 174 -8.14 8.06 -25.22
C MET A 174 -8.13 7.91 -26.75
N ASP A 175 -8.60 8.89 -27.52
CA ASP A 175 -8.72 8.80 -28.97
C ASP A 175 -9.54 7.55 -29.45
N GLY A 176 -10.62 7.27 -28.75
CA GLY A 176 -11.58 6.23 -29.08
C GLY A 176 -11.12 4.79 -28.78
N ARG A 177 -11.69 3.85 -29.54
CA ARG A 177 -11.43 2.40 -29.36
C ARG A 177 -9.96 2.04 -29.45
N ASN A 178 -9.27 2.52 -30.48
CA ASN A 178 -7.88 2.13 -30.75
C ASN A 178 -6.93 2.68 -29.67
N GLY A 179 -7.14 3.91 -29.22
CA GLY A 179 -6.33 4.48 -28.15
C GLY A 179 -6.60 3.83 -26.80
N LEU A 180 -7.86 3.47 -26.50
CA LEU A 180 -8.18 2.69 -25.28
C LEU A 180 -7.46 1.34 -25.28
N ILE A 181 -7.40 0.65 -26.42
CA ILE A 181 -6.68 -0.61 -26.56
C ILE A 181 -5.17 -0.38 -26.35
N ALA A 182 -4.58 0.59 -27.07
CA ALA A 182 -3.16 0.92 -26.92
C ALA A 182 -2.79 1.26 -25.47
N PHE A 183 -3.58 2.14 -24.83
CA PHE A 183 -3.39 2.47 -23.43
C PHE A 183 -3.44 1.22 -22.53
N SER A 184 -4.39 0.31 -22.75
CA SER A 184 -4.56 -0.88 -21.92
C SER A 184 -3.39 -1.87 -21.98
N LEU A 185 -2.60 -1.86 -23.06
CA LEU A 185 -1.45 -2.75 -23.24
C LEU A 185 -0.22 -2.29 -22.44
N ASP A 186 -0.02 -0.96 -22.32
CA ASP A 186 1.18 -0.38 -21.77
C ASP A 186 0.95 0.28 -20.40
N ALA A 187 -0.32 0.52 -20.01
CA ALA A 187 -0.68 1.22 -18.80
C ALA A 187 -0.21 0.50 -17.52
N THR A 188 0.52 1.23 -16.72
CA THR A 188 0.90 0.81 -15.37
C THR A 188 -0.30 0.91 -14.41
N PRO A 189 -0.24 0.28 -13.22
CA PRO A 189 -1.27 0.49 -12.20
C PRO A 189 -1.47 1.97 -11.83
N ALA A 190 -0.41 2.78 -11.84
CA ALA A 190 -0.50 4.21 -11.57
C ALA A 190 -1.26 4.96 -12.68
N ASP A 191 -1.08 4.57 -13.93
CA ASP A 191 -1.81 5.15 -15.07
C ASP A 191 -3.32 4.90 -14.98
N TRP A 192 -3.72 3.72 -14.55
CA TRP A 192 -5.12 3.41 -14.27
C TRP A 192 -5.63 4.15 -13.04
N ALA A 193 -4.87 4.20 -11.95
CA ALA A 193 -5.30 4.82 -10.70
C ALA A 193 -5.58 6.32 -10.82
N ARG A 194 -5.00 7.01 -11.80
CA ARG A 194 -5.27 8.45 -12.07
C ARG A 194 -6.73 8.78 -12.34
N PHE A 195 -7.53 7.79 -12.78
CA PHE A 195 -8.95 7.98 -13.02
C PHE A 195 -9.81 7.88 -11.76
N ALA A 196 -9.30 7.25 -10.70
CA ALA A 196 -10.07 6.99 -9.48
C ALA A 196 -10.65 8.27 -8.82
N PRO A 197 -9.94 9.38 -8.67
CA PRO A 197 -10.50 10.60 -8.07
C PRO A 197 -11.72 11.12 -8.84
N ARG A 198 -11.68 11.11 -10.19
CA ARG A 198 -12.81 11.52 -11.04
C ARG A 198 -14.02 10.60 -10.86
N ILE A 199 -13.78 9.29 -10.75
CA ILE A 199 -14.84 8.29 -10.55
C ILE A 199 -15.48 8.46 -9.17
N LEU A 200 -14.68 8.66 -8.12
CA LEU A 200 -15.20 8.81 -6.76
C LEU A 200 -16.05 10.07 -6.57
N GLN A 201 -15.77 11.14 -7.31
CA GLN A 201 -16.49 12.41 -7.23
C GLN A 201 -17.70 12.50 -8.19
N SER A 202 -17.79 11.58 -9.16
CA SER A 202 -18.82 11.65 -10.21
C SER A 202 -20.14 11.01 -9.78
N THR A 203 -21.25 11.59 -10.22
CA THR A 203 -22.60 11.03 -10.12
C THR A 203 -23.05 10.33 -11.41
N ASP A 204 -22.17 10.22 -12.39
CA ASP A 204 -22.43 9.51 -13.63
C ASP A 204 -22.78 8.03 -13.35
N PRO A 205 -23.78 7.45 -14.02
CA PRO A 205 -24.17 6.04 -13.81
C PRO A 205 -23.03 5.04 -13.97
N ALA A 206 -22.06 5.30 -14.86
CA ALA A 206 -20.90 4.45 -15.02
C ALA A 206 -19.98 4.52 -13.81
N ALA A 207 -19.76 5.72 -13.26
CA ALA A 207 -18.95 5.92 -12.04
C ALA A 207 -19.62 5.28 -10.82
N VAL A 208 -20.93 5.46 -10.66
CA VAL A 208 -21.70 4.84 -9.56
C VAL A 208 -21.52 3.32 -9.61
N ALA A 209 -21.75 2.71 -10.78
CA ALA A 209 -21.63 1.26 -10.91
C ALA A 209 -20.20 0.71 -10.65
N VAL A 210 -19.15 1.48 -10.99
CA VAL A 210 -17.76 1.10 -10.68
C VAL A 210 -17.49 1.22 -9.19
N ARG A 211 -17.95 2.30 -8.54
CA ARG A 211 -17.83 2.45 -7.07
C ARG A 211 -18.56 1.35 -6.31
N ASP A 212 -19.78 1.04 -6.70
CA ASP A 212 -20.59 0.01 -6.05
C ASP A 212 -19.90 -1.35 -6.14
N ALA A 213 -19.32 -1.66 -7.30
CA ALA A 213 -18.54 -2.89 -7.48
C ALA A 213 -17.27 -2.88 -6.61
N ALA A 214 -16.52 -1.77 -6.56
CA ALA A 214 -15.35 -1.64 -5.70
C ALA A 214 -15.72 -1.81 -4.21
N GLN A 215 -16.79 -1.17 -3.76
CA GLN A 215 -17.28 -1.31 -2.39
C GLN A 215 -17.76 -2.73 -2.06
N ALA A 216 -18.29 -3.46 -3.03
CA ALA A 216 -18.68 -4.86 -2.84
C ALA A 216 -17.45 -5.75 -2.60
N GLU A 217 -16.38 -5.58 -3.37
CA GLU A 217 -15.11 -6.30 -3.19
C GLU A 217 -14.45 -5.95 -1.83
N ILE A 218 -14.38 -4.67 -1.50
CA ILE A 218 -13.85 -4.20 -0.21
C ILE A 218 -14.65 -4.80 0.96
N ARG A 219 -16.00 -4.80 0.85
CA ARG A 219 -16.87 -5.40 1.87
C ARG A 219 -16.61 -6.88 2.03
N ALA A 220 -16.46 -7.62 0.93
CA ALA A 220 -16.18 -9.05 0.95
C ALA A 220 -14.82 -9.34 1.62
N ALA A 221 -13.79 -8.56 1.30
CA ALA A 221 -12.46 -8.72 1.90
C ALA A 221 -12.47 -8.44 3.42
N ILE A 222 -13.11 -7.35 3.85
CA ILE A 222 -13.23 -7.03 5.29
C ILE A 222 -14.06 -8.09 6.01
N ALA A 223 -15.19 -8.53 5.44
CA ALA A 223 -16.05 -9.55 6.04
C ALA A 223 -15.31 -10.90 6.24
N LEU A 224 -14.43 -11.27 5.30
CA LEU A 224 -13.60 -12.47 5.41
C LEU A 224 -12.63 -12.40 6.60
N LEU A 225 -12.16 -11.20 6.95
CA LEU A 225 -11.22 -10.99 8.05
C LEU A 225 -11.89 -10.80 9.42
N GLN A 226 -13.20 -10.52 9.46
CA GLN A 226 -13.92 -10.30 10.72
C GLN A 226 -14.04 -11.61 11.53
N PRO A 227 -13.73 -11.58 12.83
CA PRO A 227 -14.10 -12.67 13.76
C PRO A 227 -15.59 -12.60 14.12
N GLU A 228 -16.04 -13.49 15.02
CA GLU A 228 -17.44 -13.46 15.52
C GLU A 228 -17.78 -12.11 16.18
N GLU A 229 -16.86 -11.57 16.97
CA GLU A 229 -16.98 -10.24 17.57
C GLU A 229 -16.32 -9.21 16.63
N PRO A 230 -17.09 -8.28 16.04
CA PRO A 230 -16.57 -7.41 15.01
C PRO A 230 -15.46 -6.47 15.49
N LEU A 231 -14.33 -6.48 14.80
CA LEU A 231 -13.21 -5.59 15.01
C LEU A 231 -13.41 -4.24 14.27
N PRO A 232 -12.85 -3.14 14.82
CA PRO A 232 -12.87 -1.86 14.14
C PRO A 232 -11.99 -1.88 12.88
N VAL A 233 -12.42 -1.11 11.86
CA VAL A 233 -11.71 -0.96 10.59
C VAL A 233 -10.97 0.37 10.55
N THR A 234 -9.68 0.33 10.22
CA THR A 234 -8.81 1.48 9.98
C THR A 234 -8.53 1.60 8.49
N TRP A 235 -8.88 2.75 7.91
CA TRP A 235 -8.75 3.02 6.49
C TRP A 235 -7.44 3.74 6.20
N LEU A 236 -6.62 3.18 5.31
CA LEU A 236 -5.34 3.74 4.85
C LEU A 236 -5.37 4.01 3.34
N GLY A 237 -4.37 4.75 2.88
CA GLY A 237 -4.19 5.11 1.48
C GLY A 237 -5.08 6.27 1.03
N GLY A 238 -4.75 6.84 -0.13
CA GLY A 238 -5.38 8.05 -0.63
C GLY A 238 -6.87 7.91 -1.00
N LEU A 239 -7.36 6.68 -1.20
CA LEU A 239 -8.75 6.39 -1.55
C LEU A 239 -9.56 5.77 -0.40
N GLY A 240 -8.89 5.33 0.67
CA GLY A 240 -9.52 4.62 1.78
C GLY A 240 -10.73 5.33 2.36
N GLN A 241 -10.61 6.61 2.66
CA GLN A 241 -11.72 7.40 3.22
C GLN A 241 -12.89 7.58 2.22
N GLY A 242 -12.59 7.71 0.93
CA GLY A 242 -13.61 7.88 -0.12
C GLY A 242 -14.40 6.61 -0.43
N LEU A 243 -13.88 5.45 -0.04
CA LEU A 243 -14.48 4.12 -0.23
C LEU A 243 -14.92 3.47 1.09
N ALA A 244 -14.74 4.17 2.20
CA ALA A 244 -15.04 3.65 3.53
C ALA A 244 -16.51 3.20 3.64
N LEU A 245 -16.68 2.06 4.32
CA LEU A 245 -17.97 1.42 4.56
C LEU A 245 -18.38 1.62 6.02
N GLY A 246 -19.66 1.88 6.26
CA GLY A 246 -20.22 2.05 7.59
C GLY A 246 -20.70 0.74 8.26
N ASP A 247 -20.36 -0.42 7.70
CA ASP A 247 -20.85 -1.72 8.16
C ASP A 247 -20.22 -2.13 9.52
N TRP A 248 -19.04 -1.59 9.85
CA TRP A 248 -18.28 -1.92 11.06
C TRP A 248 -17.85 -0.66 11.81
N PRO A 249 -17.52 -0.77 13.12
CA PRO A 249 -16.88 0.32 13.84
C PRO A 249 -15.62 0.80 13.12
N GLN A 250 -15.35 2.09 13.17
CA GLN A 250 -14.16 2.67 12.53
C GLN A 250 -13.23 3.25 13.57
N ARG A 251 -11.92 3.12 13.33
CA ARG A 251 -10.87 3.71 14.15
C ARG A 251 -9.90 4.48 13.26
N PRO A 252 -9.47 5.70 13.63
CA PRO A 252 -8.39 6.38 12.92
C PRO A 252 -7.07 5.62 13.08
N ALA A 253 -6.18 5.73 12.09
CA ALA A 253 -4.83 5.21 12.21
C ALA A 253 -4.06 5.96 13.31
N GLU A 254 -3.28 5.23 14.13
CA GLU A 254 -2.40 5.82 15.14
C GLU A 254 -1.17 6.46 14.52
N GLY A 255 -0.63 5.83 13.47
CA GLY A 255 0.55 6.26 12.73
C GLY A 255 0.60 5.66 11.32
N ASN A 256 1.75 5.74 10.70
CA ASN A 256 2.02 5.26 9.35
C ASN A 256 3.01 4.09 9.35
N ALA A 257 3.38 3.57 8.17
CA ALA A 257 4.30 2.43 8.04
C ALA A 257 5.69 2.67 8.65
N LEU A 258 6.23 3.91 8.58
CA LEU A 258 7.49 4.25 9.26
C LEU A 258 7.37 4.19 10.78
N ASP A 259 6.24 4.65 11.33
CA ASP A 259 5.99 4.58 12.77
C ASP A 259 5.88 3.12 13.22
N GLY A 260 5.24 2.27 12.40
CA GLY A 260 5.17 0.82 12.65
C GLY A 260 6.54 0.12 12.56
N ALA A 261 7.34 0.46 11.56
CA ALA A 261 8.71 -0.06 11.43
C ALA A 261 9.59 0.36 12.62
N LEU A 262 9.45 1.62 13.08
CA LEU A 262 10.17 2.11 14.26
C LEU A 262 9.72 1.39 15.54
N ALA A 263 8.42 1.20 15.73
CA ALA A 263 7.87 0.47 16.86
C ALA A 263 8.42 -0.96 16.92
N LEU A 264 8.44 -1.68 15.79
CA LEU A 264 9.03 -3.02 15.68
C LEU A 264 10.54 -3.02 15.94
N ALA A 265 11.28 -2.01 15.47
CA ALA A 265 12.72 -1.90 15.72
C ALA A 265 13.05 -1.76 17.22
N MET A 266 12.17 -1.10 17.97
CA MET A 266 12.31 -0.87 19.42
C MET A 266 11.83 -2.05 20.27
N GLU A 267 11.02 -2.96 19.73
CA GLU A 267 10.40 -4.06 20.46
C GLU A 267 11.36 -5.25 20.60
N ASP A 268 11.87 -5.51 21.83
CA ASP A 268 12.82 -6.59 22.06
C ASP A 268 12.26 -7.98 21.68
N ALA A 269 10.98 -8.23 21.91
CA ALA A 269 10.33 -9.49 21.54
C ALA A 269 10.40 -9.77 20.04
N PHE A 270 10.32 -8.73 19.21
CA PHE A 270 10.46 -8.85 17.75
C PHE A 270 11.83 -9.36 17.31
N TRP A 271 12.88 -9.17 18.11
CA TRP A 271 14.26 -9.60 17.79
C TRP A 271 14.61 -11.00 18.32
N THR A 272 13.82 -11.55 19.21
CA THR A 272 14.05 -12.85 19.86
C THR A 272 13.16 -13.98 19.30
N SER A 273 12.18 -13.64 18.48
CA SER A 273 11.31 -14.55 17.70
C SER A 273 11.97 -14.95 16.31
#